data_1fe36046ced437c3fdf84da5d364ebfb
#
_entry.id   1fe36046ced437c3fdf84da5d364ebfb
#
_cell.length_a   1.000
_cell.length_b   1.000
_cell.length_c   1.000
_cell.angle_alpha   90.00
_cell.angle_beta   90.00
_cell.angle_gamma   90.00
#
_symmetry.space_group_name_H-M   'P 1'
#
loop_
_entity.id
_entity.type
_entity.pdbx_description
1 polymer ?
#
loop_
_entity_poly.entity_id
_entity_poly.type
_entity_poly.pdbx_seq_one_letter_code
_entity_poly.pdbx_strand_id
1 'polypeptide(L)'
;RFAGGFPEEVEVTVVASATFARGGVPGKLAAPFRILAGVGAAAGRMLADRPAVVVGFGGYPTIPAMSAAWALRVPRLIHEQNGVLGKVNRVFARRVSAVACGTWPTVLPARAKAVHTGNPVRQAVLDRAGADYIAPGDYPLSLLVIGGSQGARIFSQVVPAALAALPGAIRRHL
;
A
#
# COMPACT_ATOMS: atom_id res chain seq x y z
N ARG A 1 12.96 3.89 -6.80
CA ARG A 1 12.40 2.80 -7.62
C ARG A 1 10.88 2.97 -7.86
N PHE A 2 10.14 3.59 -6.95
CA PHE A 2 8.69 3.78 -7.04
C PHE A 2 8.27 5.24 -7.21
N ALA A 3 9.19 6.16 -7.35
CA ALA A 3 8.95 7.60 -7.50
C ALA A 3 8.82 8.05 -8.97
N GLY A 4 9.01 7.14 -9.93
CA GLY A 4 8.74 7.44 -11.34
C GLY A 4 7.24 7.52 -11.61
N GLY A 5 6.81 8.54 -12.34
CA GLY A 5 5.41 8.74 -12.71
C GLY A 5 4.68 9.81 -11.90
N PHE A 6 5.34 10.49 -10.98
CA PHE A 6 4.82 11.75 -10.43
C PHE A 6 5.01 12.89 -11.45
N PRO A 7 4.08 13.85 -11.49
CA PRO A 7 4.28 15.10 -12.23
C PRO A 7 5.56 15.83 -11.80
N GLU A 8 6.15 16.64 -12.69
CA GLU A 8 7.42 17.34 -12.41
C GLU A 8 7.31 18.34 -11.27
N GLU A 9 6.10 18.84 -11.02
CA GLU A 9 5.81 19.77 -9.92
C GLU A 9 5.86 19.10 -8.53
N VAL A 10 5.88 17.76 -8.49
CA VAL A 10 5.91 17.00 -7.24
C VAL A 10 7.35 16.77 -6.80
N GLU A 11 7.78 17.48 -5.76
CA GLU A 11 9.08 17.25 -5.15
C GLU A 11 9.13 15.89 -4.45
N VAL A 12 10.05 15.02 -4.88
CA VAL A 12 10.27 13.70 -4.28
C VAL A 12 11.49 13.74 -3.38
N THR A 13 11.27 13.54 -2.08
CA THR A 13 12.34 13.46 -1.09
C THR A 13 12.38 12.10 -0.42
N VAL A 14 13.58 11.55 -0.28
CA VAL A 14 13.82 10.29 0.44
C VAL A 14 14.26 10.58 1.87
N VAL A 15 13.50 10.08 2.84
CA VAL A 15 13.86 10.13 4.26
C VAL A 15 14.22 8.74 4.79
N ALA A 16 15.11 8.70 5.76
CA ALA A 16 15.50 7.44 6.40
C ALA A 16 14.31 6.78 7.07
N SER A 17 14.15 5.49 6.83
CA SER A 17 13.18 4.65 7.51
C SER A 17 13.75 3.25 7.71
N ALA A 18 13.15 2.48 8.60
CA ALA A 18 13.55 1.11 8.86
C ALA A 18 12.33 0.21 9.08
N THR A 19 12.50 -1.07 8.81
CA THR A 19 11.51 -2.11 9.11
C THR A 19 12.07 -3.06 10.15
N PHE A 20 11.26 -3.41 11.13
CA PHE A 20 11.59 -4.45 12.11
C PHE A 20 11.47 -5.89 11.54
N ALA A 21 10.92 -6.02 10.33
CA ALA A 21 10.67 -7.32 9.70
C ALA A 21 11.89 -7.90 8.97
N ARG A 22 12.94 -7.09 8.69
CA ARG A 22 14.12 -7.50 7.93
C ARG A 22 15.41 -7.00 8.62
N GLY A 23 16.53 -7.73 8.48
CA GLY A 23 17.84 -7.23 8.87
C GLY A 23 18.48 -7.92 10.09
N GLY A 24 17.97 -9.07 10.55
CA GLY A 24 18.55 -9.80 11.68
C GLY A 24 18.55 -9.00 12.99
N VAL A 25 19.35 -9.45 14.00
CA VAL A 25 19.43 -8.78 15.31
C VAL A 25 20.04 -7.37 15.20
N PRO A 26 21.16 -7.14 14.47
CA PRO A 26 21.74 -5.79 14.36
C PRO A 26 20.81 -4.80 13.67
N GLY A 27 20.08 -5.24 12.64
CA GLY A 27 19.12 -4.40 11.94
C GLY A 27 17.93 -3.98 12.81
N LYS A 28 17.46 -4.88 13.69
CA LYS A 28 16.38 -4.58 14.63
C LYS A 28 16.82 -3.59 15.71
N LEU A 29 18.06 -3.68 16.20
CA LEU A 29 18.62 -2.73 17.15
C LEU A 29 18.87 -1.35 16.55
N ALA A 30 19.27 -1.26 15.28
CA ALA A 30 19.47 0.00 14.58
C ALA A 30 18.16 0.67 14.11
N ALA A 31 17.06 -0.08 13.99
CA ALA A 31 15.81 0.43 13.46
C ALA A 31 15.23 1.65 14.22
N PRO A 32 15.21 1.70 15.57
CA PRO A 32 14.72 2.88 16.30
C PRO A 32 15.51 4.15 15.96
N PHE A 33 16.85 4.05 15.91
CA PHE A 33 17.71 5.21 15.58
C PHE A 33 17.49 5.72 14.17
N ARG A 34 17.32 4.82 13.20
CA ARG A 34 17.01 5.20 11.83
C ARG A 34 15.63 5.85 11.72
N ILE A 35 14.65 5.34 12.43
CA ILE A 35 13.31 5.93 12.47
C ILE A 35 13.38 7.34 13.10
N LEU A 36 14.07 7.51 14.23
CA LEU A 36 14.24 8.80 14.89
C LEU A 36 14.97 9.82 13.98
N ALA A 37 16.03 9.41 13.31
CA ALA A 37 16.72 10.25 12.33
C ALA A 37 15.77 10.67 11.19
N GLY A 38 14.95 9.74 10.68
CA GLY A 38 13.93 10.04 9.69
C GLY A 38 12.85 10.99 10.20
N VAL A 39 12.42 10.84 11.45
CA VAL A 39 11.46 11.78 12.10
C VAL A 39 12.06 13.18 12.20
N GLY A 40 13.34 13.29 12.63
CA GLY A 40 14.04 14.57 12.70
C GLY A 40 14.17 15.26 11.34
N ALA A 41 14.56 14.49 10.31
CA ALA A 41 14.65 15.01 8.94
C ALA A 41 13.26 15.47 8.40
N ALA A 42 12.22 14.67 8.61
CA ALA A 42 10.86 15.05 8.21
C ALA A 42 10.36 16.29 8.98
N ALA A 43 10.64 16.36 10.29
CA ALA A 43 10.26 17.51 11.11
C ALA A 43 10.99 18.78 10.66
N GLY A 44 12.29 18.71 10.37
CA GLY A 44 13.07 19.85 9.86
C GLY A 44 12.50 20.41 8.55
N ARG A 45 12.11 19.54 7.62
CA ARG A 45 11.46 19.97 6.38
C ARG A 45 10.08 20.61 6.63
N MET A 46 9.26 20.03 7.50
CA MET A 46 7.94 20.58 7.85
C MET A 46 8.02 21.88 8.64
N LEU A 47 9.14 22.16 9.28
CA LEU A 47 9.39 23.44 9.93
C LEU A 47 9.87 24.51 8.93
N ALA A 48 10.66 24.10 7.93
CA ALA A 48 11.14 25.00 6.87
C ALA A 48 10.00 25.36 5.90
N ASP A 49 9.20 24.36 5.54
CA ASP A 49 8.01 24.51 4.68
C ASP A 49 6.85 23.71 5.28
N ARG A 50 5.92 24.42 5.92
CA ARG A 50 4.84 23.80 6.69
C ARG A 50 3.73 23.30 5.77
N PRO A 51 3.53 21.97 5.63
CA PRO A 51 2.48 21.45 4.80
C PRO A 51 1.09 21.75 5.40
N ALA A 52 0.10 21.99 4.55
CA ALA A 52 -1.29 22.13 4.96
C ALA A 52 -1.85 20.80 5.53
N VAL A 53 -1.41 19.67 4.98
CA VAL A 53 -1.82 18.33 5.41
C VAL A 53 -0.74 17.30 5.08
N VAL A 54 -0.62 16.27 5.92
CA VAL A 54 0.25 15.10 5.67
C VAL A 54 -0.61 13.87 5.48
N VAL A 55 -0.38 13.15 4.38
CA VAL A 55 -1.11 11.91 4.05
C VAL A 55 -0.18 10.72 4.14
N GLY A 56 -0.53 9.73 4.96
CA GLY A 56 0.21 8.48 5.09
C GLY A 56 -0.48 7.32 4.38
N PHE A 57 0.23 6.62 3.49
CA PHE A 57 -0.28 5.45 2.77
C PHE A 57 0.08 4.11 3.43
N GLY A 58 0.49 4.14 4.69
CA GLY A 58 0.82 2.94 5.46
C GLY A 58 2.21 2.39 5.21
N GLY A 59 2.50 1.26 5.85
CA GLY A 59 3.83 0.67 5.86
C GLY A 59 4.85 1.43 6.72
N TYR A 60 5.99 0.80 6.99
CA TYR A 60 7.05 1.39 7.82
C TYR A 60 7.62 2.72 7.30
N PRO A 61 7.70 2.97 5.96
CA PRO A 61 8.16 4.25 5.44
C PRO A 61 7.29 5.45 5.86
N THR A 62 6.05 5.23 6.21
CA THR A 62 5.10 6.27 6.65
C THR A 62 5.42 6.80 8.05
N ILE A 63 6.08 6.00 8.90
CA ILE A 63 6.29 6.33 10.32
C ILE A 63 7.02 7.66 10.51
N PRO A 64 8.15 7.97 9.84
CA PRO A 64 8.86 9.21 10.07
C PRO A 64 8.01 10.46 9.83
N ALA A 65 7.40 10.56 8.65
CA ALA A 65 6.59 11.72 8.28
C ALA A 65 5.34 11.87 9.16
N MET A 66 4.62 10.78 9.44
CA MET A 66 3.43 10.82 10.29
C MET A 66 3.74 11.15 11.74
N SER A 67 4.87 10.67 12.27
CA SER A 67 5.32 11.00 13.63
C SER A 67 5.74 12.47 13.74
N ALA A 68 6.47 12.99 12.75
CA ALA A 68 6.82 14.40 12.67
C ALA A 68 5.56 15.29 12.59
N ALA A 69 4.63 14.96 11.71
CA ALA A 69 3.36 15.69 11.58
C ALA A 69 2.54 15.67 12.87
N TRP A 70 2.56 14.54 13.60
CA TRP A 70 1.90 14.44 14.90
C TRP A 70 2.56 15.34 15.94
N ALA A 71 3.88 15.32 16.06
CA ALA A 71 4.64 16.14 17.01
C ALA A 71 4.47 17.64 16.72
N LEU A 72 4.48 18.04 15.45
CA LEU A 72 4.32 19.42 15.00
C LEU A 72 2.85 19.89 14.89
N ARG A 73 1.89 19.03 15.27
CA ARG A 73 0.45 19.31 15.17
C ARG A 73 -0.01 19.73 13.77
N VAL A 74 0.64 19.18 12.73
CA VAL A 74 0.20 19.34 11.35
C VAL A 74 -1.04 18.46 11.13
N PRO A 75 -2.09 18.97 10.44
CA PRO A 75 -3.23 18.16 10.01
C PRO A 75 -2.74 16.93 9.25
N ARG A 76 -3.31 15.77 9.53
CA ARG A 76 -2.85 14.51 8.92
C ARG A 76 -3.97 13.51 8.78
N LEU A 77 -3.87 12.70 7.76
CA LEU A 77 -4.76 11.58 7.50
C LEU A 77 -3.96 10.35 7.04
N ILE A 78 -4.58 9.19 7.10
CA ILE A 78 -4.02 7.97 6.54
C ILE A 78 -4.97 7.40 5.49
N HIS A 79 -4.40 6.77 4.48
CA HIS A 79 -5.13 5.97 3.51
C HIS A 79 -4.87 4.49 3.78
N GLU A 80 -5.95 3.70 3.89
CA GLU A 80 -5.89 2.24 4.02
C GLU A 80 -6.50 1.60 2.78
N GLN A 81 -5.71 0.78 2.09
CA GLN A 81 -6.10 0.13 0.85
C GLN A 81 -6.94 -1.12 1.06
N ASN A 82 -6.84 -1.70 2.26
CA ASN A 82 -7.47 -2.99 2.59
C ASN A 82 -8.66 -2.81 3.54
N GLY A 83 -9.51 -3.83 3.63
CA GLY A 83 -10.62 -3.85 4.60
C GLY A 83 -10.18 -3.97 6.07
N VAL A 84 -8.89 -4.16 6.34
CA VAL A 84 -8.30 -4.25 7.68
C VAL A 84 -7.05 -3.38 7.73
N LEU A 85 -6.92 -2.57 8.78
CA LEU A 85 -5.77 -1.70 8.97
C LEU A 85 -4.46 -2.47 9.04
N GLY A 86 -3.50 -2.07 8.22
CA GLY A 86 -2.11 -2.46 8.36
C GLY A 86 -1.54 -2.02 9.73
N LYS A 87 -0.46 -2.69 10.18
CA LYS A 87 0.13 -2.48 11.52
C LYS A 87 0.43 -0.99 11.80
N VAL A 88 1.01 -0.28 10.85
CA VAL A 88 1.36 1.14 11.00
C VAL A 88 0.11 2.02 11.01
N ASN A 89 -0.81 1.81 10.09
CA ASN A 89 -2.07 2.55 10.04
C ASN A 89 -2.88 2.37 11.32
N ARG A 90 -2.85 1.18 11.94
CA ARG A 90 -3.51 0.91 13.22
C ARG A 90 -2.97 1.77 14.37
N VAL A 91 -1.65 2.04 14.37
CA VAL A 91 -1.02 2.93 15.37
C VAL A 91 -1.50 4.38 15.22
N PHE A 92 -1.61 4.85 13.98
CA PHE A 92 -1.98 6.24 13.70
C PHE A 92 -3.48 6.49 13.64
N ALA A 93 -4.33 5.48 13.42
CA ALA A 93 -5.76 5.63 13.16
C ALA A 93 -6.53 6.49 14.19
N ARG A 94 -6.12 6.46 15.47
CA ARG A 94 -6.70 7.28 16.54
C ARG A 94 -6.08 8.68 16.67
N ARG A 95 -5.04 8.97 15.88
CA ARG A 95 -4.22 10.19 15.96
C ARG A 95 -4.27 11.02 14.68
N VAL A 96 -5.15 10.69 13.78
CA VAL A 96 -5.38 11.37 12.50
C VAL A 96 -6.74 12.02 12.45
N SER A 97 -6.90 13.00 11.59
CA SER A 97 -8.17 13.70 11.39
C SER A 97 -9.22 12.81 10.71
N ALA A 98 -8.75 11.92 9.81
CA ALA A 98 -9.61 10.95 9.13
C ALA A 98 -8.78 9.75 8.63
N VAL A 99 -9.47 8.64 8.39
CA VAL A 99 -8.97 7.45 7.69
C VAL A 99 -9.69 7.36 6.36
N ALA A 100 -8.98 7.58 5.26
CA ALA A 100 -9.47 7.35 3.92
C ALA A 100 -9.43 5.84 3.65
N CYS A 101 -10.56 5.23 3.36
CA CYS A 101 -10.72 3.80 3.18
C CYS A 101 -10.87 3.46 1.70
N GLY A 102 -9.91 2.69 1.17
CA GLY A 102 -9.94 2.21 -0.22
C GLY A 102 -10.93 1.08 -0.44
N THR A 103 -11.22 0.30 0.61
CA THR A 103 -12.19 -0.80 0.61
C THR A 103 -13.28 -0.49 1.64
N TRP A 104 -14.50 -0.91 1.38
CA TRP A 104 -15.60 -0.70 2.30
C TRP A 104 -16.44 -1.97 2.50
N PRO A 105 -16.81 -2.30 3.73
CA PRO A 105 -16.42 -1.66 4.99
C PRO A 105 -14.97 -1.95 5.37
N THR A 106 -14.32 -1.00 6.09
CA THR A 106 -13.01 -1.19 6.70
C THR A 106 -13.13 -1.27 8.21
N VAL A 107 -12.48 -2.26 8.84
CA VAL A 107 -12.48 -2.43 10.29
C VAL A 107 -11.55 -1.40 10.92
N LEU A 108 -12.14 -0.46 11.68
CA LEU A 108 -11.45 0.65 12.33
C LEU A 108 -11.58 0.62 13.84
N PRO A 109 -10.62 1.21 14.59
CA PRO A 109 -10.74 1.41 16.02
C PRO A 109 -11.92 2.36 16.32
N ALA A 110 -12.54 2.18 17.48
CA ALA A 110 -13.58 3.09 17.95
C ALA A 110 -13.10 4.55 17.90
N ARG A 111 -14.00 5.46 17.51
CA ARG A 111 -13.77 6.91 17.34
C ARG A 111 -12.85 7.30 16.15
N ALA A 112 -12.34 6.37 15.34
CA ALA A 112 -11.68 6.75 14.09
C ALA A 112 -12.73 7.23 13.08
N LYS A 113 -12.49 8.39 12.47
CA LYS A 113 -13.37 8.94 11.42
C LYS A 113 -13.05 8.27 10.10
N ALA A 114 -13.94 7.41 9.62
CA ALA A 114 -13.80 6.75 8.31
C ALA A 114 -14.40 7.63 7.19
N VAL A 115 -13.73 7.62 6.04
CA VAL A 115 -14.23 8.19 4.80
C VAL A 115 -13.95 7.19 3.69
N HIS A 116 -14.97 6.69 3.01
CA HIS A 116 -14.78 5.81 1.86
C HIS A 116 -14.36 6.63 0.64
N THR A 117 -13.13 6.43 0.18
CA THR A 117 -12.53 7.17 -0.94
C THR A 117 -12.26 6.29 -2.16
N GLY A 118 -12.32 4.97 -2.01
CA GLY A 118 -11.78 4.05 -3.00
C GLY A 118 -10.24 4.04 -3.01
N ASN A 119 -9.68 3.16 -3.82
CA ASN A 119 -8.23 3.08 -4.05
C ASN A 119 -7.84 3.91 -5.27
N PRO A 120 -6.73 4.67 -5.21
CA PRO A 120 -6.19 5.34 -6.39
C PRO A 120 -5.81 4.30 -7.45
N VAL A 121 -6.30 4.49 -8.66
CA VAL A 121 -6.04 3.61 -9.80
C VAL A 121 -5.30 4.39 -10.88
N ARG A 122 -4.31 3.77 -11.51
CA ARG A 122 -3.55 4.38 -12.60
C ARG A 122 -4.45 4.61 -13.80
N GLN A 123 -4.24 5.71 -14.52
CA GLN A 123 -5.05 6.07 -15.70
C GLN A 123 -5.12 4.93 -16.73
N ALA A 124 -3.98 4.28 -17.02
CA ALA A 124 -3.94 3.16 -17.95
C ALA A 124 -4.84 1.96 -17.57
N VAL A 125 -5.21 1.82 -16.29
CA VAL A 125 -6.18 0.81 -15.83
C VAL A 125 -7.60 1.36 -15.95
N LEU A 126 -7.81 2.64 -15.66
CA LEU A 126 -9.11 3.31 -15.82
C LEU A 126 -9.55 3.32 -17.29
N ASP A 127 -8.62 3.52 -18.22
CA ASP A 127 -8.87 3.50 -19.66
C ASP A 127 -9.35 2.13 -20.17
N ARG A 128 -9.17 1.08 -19.36
CA ARG A 128 -9.68 -0.28 -19.63
C ARG A 128 -10.91 -0.64 -18.81
N ALA A 129 -11.42 0.27 -18.00
CA ALA A 129 -12.63 0.04 -17.25
C ALA A 129 -13.83 -0.16 -18.19
N GLY A 130 -14.60 -1.20 -17.94
CA GLY A 130 -15.74 -1.54 -18.80
C GLY A 130 -15.38 -2.28 -20.09
N ALA A 131 -14.12 -2.73 -20.25
CA ALA A 131 -13.78 -3.63 -21.36
C ALA A 131 -14.65 -4.90 -21.32
N ASP A 132 -15.07 -5.36 -22.49
CA ASP A 132 -15.94 -6.52 -22.60
C ASP A 132 -15.29 -7.78 -22.01
N TYR A 133 -16.10 -8.52 -21.29
CA TYR A 133 -15.72 -9.84 -20.77
C TYR A 133 -16.22 -10.93 -21.71
N ILE A 134 -15.30 -11.71 -22.25
CA ILE A 134 -15.62 -12.87 -23.07
C ILE A 134 -15.85 -14.07 -22.13
N ALA A 135 -17.10 -14.46 -21.96
CA ALA A 135 -17.45 -15.61 -21.09
C ALA A 135 -16.87 -16.92 -21.66
N PRO A 136 -16.47 -17.89 -20.82
CA PRO A 136 -16.06 -19.20 -21.28
C PRO A 136 -17.11 -19.87 -22.15
N GLY A 137 -16.68 -20.52 -23.24
CA GLY A 137 -17.53 -21.22 -24.21
C GLY A 137 -16.79 -22.37 -24.88
N ASP A 138 -17.23 -22.81 -26.05
CA ASP A 138 -16.63 -23.89 -26.83
C ASP A 138 -15.38 -23.47 -27.63
N TYR A 139 -14.64 -22.49 -27.15
CA TYR A 139 -13.39 -21.98 -27.71
C TYR A 139 -12.27 -21.99 -26.65
N PRO A 140 -11.00 -21.80 -27.04
CA PRO A 140 -9.90 -21.79 -26.09
C PRO A 140 -10.12 -20.80 -24.95
N LEU A 141 -9.93 -21.26 -23.71
CA LEU A 141 -10.10 -20.47 -22.49
C LEU A 141 -8.80 -19.75 -22.17
N SER A 142 -8.87 -18.44 -21.96
CA SER A 142 -7.76 -17.66 -21.44
C SER A 142 -7.82 -17.60 -19.91
N LEU A 143 -6.83 -18.18 -19.24
CA LEU A 143 -6.72 -18.16 -17.78
C LEU A 143 -5.62 -17.19 -17.34
N LEU A 144 -5.99 -16.14 -16.61
CA LEU A 144 -5.06 -15.20 -16.00
C LEU A 144 -5.01 -15.41 -14.48
N VAL A 145 -3.83 -15.76 -13.97
CA VAL A 145 -3.57 -15.87 -12.53
C VAL A 145 -2.72 -14.69 -12.08
N ILE A 146 -3.26 -13.87 -11.20
CA ILE A 146 -2.61 -12.63 -10.75
C ILE A 146 -2.26 -12.73 -9.26
N GLY A 147 -1.06 -12.25 -8.92
CA GLY A 147 -0.62 -12.10 -7.53
C GLY A 147 0.19 -10.83 -7.33
N GLY A 148 0.27 -10.37 -6.09
CA GLY A 148 1.10 -9.22 -5.73
C GLY A 148 2.59 -9.50 -5.96
N SER A 149 3.37 -8.46 -6.22
CA SER A 149 4.80 -8.52 -6.58
C SER A 149 5.71 -9.25 -5.57
N GLN A 150 5.26 -9.47 -4.34
CA GLN A 150 6.00 -10.16 -3.29
C GLN A 150 5.42 -11.52 -2.91
N GLY A 151 4.27 -11.92 -3.45
CA GLY A 151 3.57 -13.16 -3.13
C GLY A 151 3.31 -14.10 -4.31
N ALA A 152 3.76 -13.74 -5.51
CA ALA A 152 3.44 -14.48 -6.73
C ALA A 152 4.20 -15.80 -6.91
N ARG A 153 5.28 -16.04 -6.14
CA ARG A 153 6.10 -17.27 -6.27
C ARG A 153 5.28 -18.55 -6.07
N ILE A 154 4.31 -18.53 -5.17
CA ILE A 154 3.46 -19.71 -4.93
C ILE A 154 2.63 -20.07 -6.16
N PHE A 155 2.20 -19.11 -6.95
CA PHE A 155 1.43 -19.36 -8.16
C PHE A 155 2.25 -20.06 -9.23
N SER A 156 3.53 -19.70 -9.41
CA SER A 156 4.42 -20.39 -10.34
C SER A 156 4.75 -21.83 -9.92
N GLN A 157 4.57 -22.17 -8.65
CA GLN A 157 4.77 -23.53 -8.14
C GLN A 157 3.49 -24.36 -8.18
N VAL A 158 2.35 -23.78 -7.83
CA VAL A 158 1.08 -24.49 -7.66
C VAL A 158 0.26 -24.53 -8.95
N VAL A 159 0.19 -23.41 -9.69
CA VAL A 159 -0.71 -23.32 -10.85
C VAL A 159 -0.38 -24.32 -11.96
N PRO A 160 0.89 -24.53 -12.37
CA PRO A 160 1.20 -25.51 -13.42
C PRO A 160 0.78 -26.94 -13.03
N ALA A 161 1.02 -27.33 -11.78
CA ALA A 161 0.62 -28.64 -11.28
C ALA A 161 -0.90 -28.80 -11.19
N ALA A 162 -1.60 -27.75 -10.74
CA ALA A 162 -3.05 -27.72 -10.68
C ALA A 162 -3.67 -27.82 -12.09
N LEU A 163 -3.14 -27.12 -13.07
CA LEU A 163 -3.59 -27.20 -14.46
C LEU A 163 -3.35 -28.59 -15.07
N ALA A 164 -2.19 -29.19 -14.76
CA ALA A 164 -1.88 -30.55 -15.22
C ALA A 164 -2.84 -31.61 -14.63
N ALA A 165 -3.36 -31.37 -13.44
CA ALA A 165 -4.31 -32.28 -12.76
C ALA A 165 -5.77 -32.11 -13.24
N LEU A 166 -6.07 -31.12 -14.06
CA LEU A 166 -7.42 -30.93 -14.60
C LEU A 166 -7.84 -32.09 -15.51
N PRO A 167 -9.15 -32.46 -15.52
CA PRO A 167 -9.69 -33.40 -16.48
C PRO A 167 -9.32 -33.03 -17.92
N GLY A 168 -9.01 -34.03 -18.75
CA GLY A 168 -8.58 -33.81 -20.14
C GLY A 168 -9.58 -33.00 -20.97
N ALA A 169 -10.86 -33.12 -20.67
CA ALA A 169 -11.92 -32.34 -21.32
C ALA A 169 -11.76 -30.84 -21.09
N ILE A 170 -11.41 -30.42 -19.88
CA ILE A 170 -11.18 -28.99 -19.55
C ILE A 170 -9.80 -28.54 -20.05
N ARG A 171 -8.78 -29.37 -19.86
CA ARG A 171 -7.39 -29.01 -20.21
C ARG A 171 -7.19 -28.78 -21.71
N ARG A 172 -8.00 -29.41 -22.57
CA ARG A 172 -7.93 -29.17 -24.02
C ARG A 172 -8.40 -27.77 -24.45
N HIS A 173 -9.12 -27.06 -23.59
CA HIS A 173 -9.59 -25.70 -23.84
C HIS A 173 -8.67 -24.64 -23.23
N LEU A 174 -7.62 -25.01 -22.50
CA LEU A 174 -6.59 -24.13 -21.95
C LEU A 174 -5.38 -24.09 -22.90
#